data_687b178da00fd7e8e2b6def04b010838
#
_entry.id   687b178da00fd7e8e2b6def04b010838
#
_cell.length_a   1.000
_cell.length_b   1.000
_cell.length_c   1.000
_cell.angle_alpha   90.00
_cell.angle_beta   90.00
_cell.angle_gamma   90.00
#
_symmetry.space_group_name_H-M   'P 1'
#
loop_
_entity.id
_entity.type
_entity.pdbx_description
1 polymer ?
#
loop_
_entity_poly.entity_id
_entity_poly.type
_entity_poly.pdbx_seq_one_letter_code
_entity_poly.pdbx_strand_id
1 'polypeptide(L)'
;MKLSLQKSLTYLGGIAIVLAVLAVCVVWFWRPGSFFKYPNWGHRLGGDVVSDHPENTLEIFRLTILDRKLESNEAYLYSECDLRETADHEIVIFHDWELGRLVPDTRENRAAIGTSEKIEKQTIHELTLEQVKKLRLSGGEQIPTLEELLECACELNLQKPLLLEIKLLRTDAGRRQMLDLAEKYRDQSDLQIDFLAFRRNISRSFDDPRKWLDKIKASGFRVYQVYRSKTPQNDICENW
;
A
#
# COMPACT_ATOMS: atom_id res chain seq x y z
N MET A 1 24.22 -57.92 22.83
CA MET A 1 23.03 -57.55 22.07
C MET A 1 22.28 -56.31 22.59
N LYS A 2 22.09 -56.08 23.89
CA LYS A 2 21.38 -54.89 24.43
C LYS A 2 22.09 -53.54 24.20
N LEU A 3 23.44 -53.50 24.18
CA LEU A 3 24.20 -52.23 24.00
C LEU A 3 24.13 -51.68 22.56
N SER A 4 23.94 -52.52 21.55
CA SER A 4 23.82 -52.08 20.15
C SER A 4 22.45 -51.45 19.86
N LEU A 5 21.40 -51.98 20.49
CA LEU A 5 20.04 -51.46 20.35
C LEU A 5 19.90 -50.06 20.96
N GLN A 6 20.52 -49.82 22.10
CA GLN A 6 20.48 -48.53 22.80
C GLN A 6 21.21 -47.41 22.03
N LYS A 7 22.33 -47.74 21.37
CA LYS A 7 23.05 -46.82 20.48
C LYS A 7 22.24 -46.48 19.24
N SER A 8 21.56 -47.48 18.62
CA SER A 8 20.69 -47.23 17.46
C SER A 8 19.49 -46.35 17.80
N LEU A 9 18.87 -46.49 18.94
CA LEU A 9 17.76 -45.63 19.41
C LEU A 9 18.21 -44.17 19.65
N THR A 10 19.42 -43.95 20.18
CA THR A 10 19.95 -42.58 20.37
C THR A 10 20.28 -41.90 19.04
N TYR A 11 20.81 -42.66 18.05
CA TYR A 11 21.04 -42.11 16.70
C TYR A 11 19.74 -41.78 15.96
N LEU A 12 18.71 -42.62 16.05
CA LEU A 12 17.38 -42.32 15.47
C LEU A 12 16.70 -41.14 16.10
N GLY A 13 16.81 -40.98 17.43
CA GLY A 13 16.30 -39.81 18.14
C GLY A 13 17.02 -38.50 17.73
N GLY A 14 18.36 -38.58 17.54
CA GLY A 14 19.15 -37.43 17.07
C GLY A 14 18.78 -37.01 15.66
N ILE A 15 18.59 -37.96 14.74
CA ILE A 15 18.16 -37.70 13.37
C ILE A 15 16.75 -37.09 13.34
N ALA A 16 15.82 -37.59 14.15
CA ALA A 16 14.45 -37.04 14.21
C ALA A 16 14.43 -35.59 14.71
N ILE A 17 15.27 -35.25 15.71
CA ILE A 17 15.40 -33.86 16.20
C ILE A 17 15.99 -32.96 15.11
N VAL A 18 17.03 -33.40 14.41
CA VAL A 18 17.64 -32.61 13.31
C VAL A 18 16.64 -32.39 12.17
N LEU A 19 15.87 -33.40 11.79
CA LEU A 19 14.83 -33.27 10.78
C LEU A 19 13.69 -32.36 11.22
N ALA A 20 13.29 -32.41 12.50
CA ALA A 20 12.29 -31.50 13.06
C ALA A 20 12.78 -30.04 13.07
N VAL A 21 14.05 -29.81 13.44
CA VAL A 21 14.66 -28.48 13.41
C VAL A 21 14.78 -27.98 11.97
N LEU A 22 15.20 -28.81 11.03
CA LEU A 22 15.26 -28.49 9.62
C LEU A 22 13.85 -28.17 9.06
N ALA A 23 12.85 -28.96 9.40
CA ALA A 23 11.46 -28.69 9.00
C ALA A 23 10.94 -27.36 9.55
N VAL A 24 11.23 -27.06 10.84
CA VAL A 24 10.90 -25.76 11.44
C VAL A 24 11.68 -24.63 10.77
N CYS A 25 12.96 -24.81 10.49
CA CYS A 25 13.75 -23.83 9.73
C CYS A 25 13.22 -23.63 8.31
N VAL A 26 12.89 -24.70 7.60
CA VAL A 26 12.28 -24.60 6.26
C VAL A 26 10.94 -23.90 6.32
N VAL A 27 10.07 -24.19 7.29
CA VAL A 27 8.79 -23.49 7.47
C VAL A 27 8.99 -22.03 7.89
N TRP A 28 10.06 -21.70 8.63
CA TRP A 28 10.39 -20.34 9.04
C TRP A 28 11.09 -19.53 7.93
N PHE A 29 11.96 -20.16 7.14
CA PHE A 29 12.70 -19.51 6.05
C PHE A 29 11.97 -19.60 4.70
N TRP A 30 11.10 -20.60 4.51
CA TRP A 30 10.19 -20.72 3.37
C TRP A 30 8.78 -20.31 3.77
N ARG A 31 8.59 -19.04 4.12
CA ARG A 31 7.28 -18.42 3.95
C ARG A 31 7.17 -18.04 2.48
N PRO A 32 6.39 -18.78 1.67
CA PRO A 32 6.15 -18.36 0.30
C PRO A 32 5.45 -17.00 0.39
N GLY A 33 6.07 -15.96 -0.15
CA GLY A 33 5.41 -14.71 -0.40
C GLY A 33 5.73 -13.52 0.51
N SER A 34 6.81 -13.49 1.31
CA SER A 34 7.26 -12.17 1.80
C SER A 34 8.04 -11.46 0.69
N PHE A 35 7.32 -10.84 -0.24
CA PHE A 35 7.96 -10.15 -1.37
C PHE A 35 8.61 -8.84 -0.96
N PHE A 36 8.17 -8.21 0.15
CA PHE A 36 8.62 -6.88 0.47
C PHE A 36 8.96 -6.77 1.95
N LYS A 37 10.14 -6.23 2.24
CA LYS A 37 10.55 -5.88 3.60
C LYS A 37 10.34 -4.39 3.80
N TYR A 38 9.92 -4.01 5.01
CA TYR A 38 9.95 -2.63 5.47
C TYR A 38 11.28 -2.38 6.20
N PRO A 39 11.93 -1.21 6.12
CA PRO A 39 11.49 -0.03 5.40
C PRO A 39 11.69 -0.15 3.88
N ASN A 40 10.67 0.22 3.11
CA ASN A 40 10.76 0.40 1.67
C ASN A 40 10.79 1.91 1.36
N TRP A 41 11.77 2.36 0.61
CA TRP A 41 11.94 3.78 0.30
C TRP A 41 10.84 4.35 -0.61
N GLY A 42 10.11 3.50 -1.31
CA GLY A 42 8.93 3.92 -2.09
C GLY A 42 7.61 3.98 -1.30
N HIS A 43 7.63 3.77 0.03
CA HIS A 43 6.45 3.89 0.89
C HIS A 43 5.91 5.32 0.84
N ARG A 44 4.60 5.45 0.62
CA ARG A 44 3.90 6.72 0.42
C ARG A 44 4.55 7.61 -0.65
N LEU A 45 4.90 6.97 -1.77
CA LEU A 45 5.55 7.58 -2.93
C LEU A 45 6.95 8.18 -2.64
N GLY A 46 7.61 7.72 -1.58
CA GLY A 46 8.92 8.22 -1.13
C GLY A 46 8.86 9.14 0.08
N GLY A 47 7.70 9.27 0.72
CA GLY A 47 7.48 10.17 1.86
C GLY A 47 8.31 9.90 3.10
N ASP A 48 8.83 8.69 3.25
CA ASP A 48 9.72 8.34 4.36
C ASP A 48 11.19 8.71 4.10
N VAL A 49 11.57 9.02 2.85
CA VAL A 49 12.95 9.27 2.42
C VAL A 49 13.19 10.73 2.05
N VAL A 50 12.22 11.36 1.42
CA VAL A 50 12.27 12.77 1.02
C VAL A 50 11.41 13.58 2.00
N SER A 51 12.06 14.35 2.87
CA SER A 51 11.39 15.04 4.00
C SER A 51 10.80 16.41 3.66
N ASP A 52 11.16 16.99 2.51
CA ASP A 52 10.83 18.38 2.18
C ASP A 52 9.45 18.56 1.54
N HIS A 53 8.79 17.45 1.21
CA HIS A 53 7.45 17.44 0.63
C HIS A 53 6.52 16.50 1.41
N PRO A 54 5.20 16.78 1.42
CA PRO A 54 4.23 15.89 2.02
C PRO A 54 4.19 14.52 1.31
N GLU A 55 4.05 13.46 2.07
CA GLU A 55 3.85 12.10 1.58
C GLU A 55 2.65 12.00 0.63
N ASN A 56 2.64 11.01 -0.26
CA ASN A 56 1.53 10.73 -1.18
C ASN A 56 1.23 11.90 -2.15
N THR A 57 2.23 12.69 -2.55
CA THR A 57 2.10 13.75 -3.56
C THR A 57 2.81 13.38 -4.86
N LEU A 58 2.39 14.00 -5.97
CA LEU A 58 3.07 13.80 -7.27
C LEU A 58 4.46 14.42 -7.26
N GLU A 59 4.65 15.49 -6.50
CA GLU A 59 5.93 16.17 -6.35
C GLU A 59 6.98 15.24 -5.74
N ILE A 60 6.65 14.60 -4.61
CA ILE A 60 7.58 13.66 -3.97
C ILE A 60 7.82 12.43 -4.83
N PHE A 61 6.78 11.95 -5.52
CA PHE A 61 6.90 10.81 -6.44
C PHE A 61 7.86 11.13 -7.59
N ARG A 62 7.70 12.31 -8.24
CA ARG A 62 8.59 12.76 -9.30
C ARG A 62 10.03 12.87 -8.82
N LEU A 63 10.27 13.48 -7.66
CA LEU A 63 11.60 13.58 -7.09
C LEU A 63 12.21 12.21 -6.82
N THR A 64 11.44 11.29 -6.26
CA THR A 64 11.90 9.93 -5.94
C THR A 64 12.27 9.14 -7.19
N ILE A 65 11.46 9.22 -8.26
CA ILE A 65 11.71 8.45 -9.49
C ILE A 65 12.75 9.12 -10.39
N LEU A 66 12.79 10.46 -10.46
CA LEU A 66 13.78 11.18 -11.26
C LEU A 66 15.18 11.08 -10.64
N ASP A 67 15.31 10.93 -9.33
CA ASP A 67 16.54 10.52 -8.71
C ASP A 67 16.77 9.01 -8.92
N ARG A 68 17.38 8.69 -10.08
CA ARG A 68 17.71 7.30 -10.45
C ARG A 68 18.53 6.55 -9.39
N LYS A 69 19.20 7.26 -8.50
CA LYS A 69 19.93 6.63 -7.38
C LYS A 69 18.97 6.12 -6.31
N LEU A 70 17.85 6.80 -6.08
CA LEU A 70 16.82 6.32 -5.15
C LEU A 70 16.12 5.09 -5.72
N GLU A 71 15.62 5.14 -6.95
CA GLU A 71 14.93 4.01 -7.59
C GLU A 71 15.83 2.78 -7.74
N SER A 72 17.12 2.94 -8.03
CA SER A 72 18.08 1.83 -8.16
C SER A 72 18.59 1.29 -6.82
N ASN A 73 18.25 1.93 -5.71
CA ASN A 73 18.67 1.49 -4.38
C ASN A 73 17.97 0.16 -4.00
N GLU A 74 18.70 -0.73 -3.34
CA GLU A 74 18.17 -2.02 -2.85
C GLU A 74 17.04 -1.84 -1.83
N ALA A 75 16.96 -0.71 -1.13
CA ALA A 75 15.88 -0.38 -0.23
C ALA A 75 14.61 0.13 -0.93
N TYR A 76 14.68 0.47 -2.23
CA TYR A 76 13.52 0.84 -3.05
C TYR A 76 12.99 -0.39 -3.78
N LEU A 77 12.05 -1.09 -3.16
CA LEU A 77 11.51 -2.35 -3.68
C LEU A 77 10.28 -2.15 -4.56
N TYR A 78 9.46 -1.17 -4.24
CA TYR A 78 8.20 -0.81 -4.92
C TYR A 78 7.81 0.62 -4.56
N SER A 79 7.01 1.27 -5.40
CA SER A 79 6.26 2.46 -5.02
C SER A 79 4.96 2.04 -4.32
N GLU A 80 4.55 2.76 -3.30
CA GLU A 80 3.30 2.48 -2.60
C GLU A 80 2.55 3.78 -2.35
N CYS A 81 1.23 3.74 -2.45
CA CYS A 81 0.35 4.86 -2.16
C CYS A 81 -0.96 4.41 -1.50
N ASP A 82 -1.62 5.34 -0.82
CA ASP A 82 -2.79 5.09 0.00
C ASP A 82 -4.09 5.56 -0.67
N LEU A 83 -5.00 4.64 -0.99
CA LEU A 83 -6.25 4.95 -1.68
C LEU A 83 -7.39 5.30 -0.71
N ARG A 84 -8.07 6.41 -0.97
CA ARG A 84 -9.33 6.80 -0.33
C ARG A 84 -10.37 7.23 -1.34
N GLU A 85 -11.63 7.09 -0.95
CA GLU A 85 -12.79 7.47 -1.74
C GLU A 85 -13.39 8.76 -1.22
N THR A 86 -13.70 9.70 -2.12
CA THR A 86 -14.40 10.96 -1.85
C THR A 86 -15.91 10.75 -1.73
N ALA A 87 -16.67 11.81 -1.38
CA ALA A 87 -18.13 11.77 -1.28
C ALA A 87 -18.81 11.48 -2.63
N ASP A 88 -18.19 11.88 -3.72
CA ASP A 88 -18.64 11.67 -5.11
C ASP A 88 -17.96 10.49 -5.80
N HIS A 89 -17.40 9.57 -5.00
CA HIS A 89 -16.85 8.27 -5.38
C HIS A 89 -15.55 8.29 -6.19
N GLU A 90 -14.87 9.43 -6.22
CA GLU A 90 -13.55 9.55 -6.86
C GLU A 90 -12.45 9.00 -5.95
N ILE A 91 -11.40 8.40 -6.55
CA ILE A 91 -10.29 7.84 -5.80
C ILE A 91 -9.13 8.83 -5.76
N VAL A 92 -8.73 9.17 -4.53
CA VAL A 92 -7.61 10.07 -4.24
C VAL A 92 -6.55 9.39 -3.39
N ILE A 93 -5.34 9.96 -3.42
CA ILE A 93 -4.17 9.41 -2.71
C ILE A 93 -3.99 10.17 -1.40
N PHE A 94 -4.34 9.51 -0.28
CA PHE A 94 -4.24 10.12 1.06
C PHE A 94 -4.19 9.05 2.15
N HIS A 95 -3.22 9.15 3.09
CA HIS A 95 -3.04 8.12 4.11
C HIS A 95 -4.07 8.21 5.23
N ASP A 96 -4.23 9.38 5.84
CA ASP A 96 -4.92 9.51 7.12
C ASP A 96 -6.45 9.42 7.01
N TRP A 97 -7.08 9.11 8.13
CA TRP A 97 -8.54 9.19 8.24
C TRP A 97 -9.01 10.64 8.25
N GLU A 98 -8.36 11.48 9.04
CA GLU A 98 -8.65 12.91 9.21
C GLU A 98 -7.60 13.76 8.46
N LEU A 99 -7.98 14.95 8.04
CA LEU A 99 -7.11 15.84 7.24
C LEU A 99 -5.95 16.44 8.05
N GLY A 100 -6.14 16.65 9.37
CA GLY A 100 -5.38 17.58 10.20
C GLY A 100 -3.87 17.41 10.29
N ARG A 101 -3.31 16.24 9.97
CA ARG A 101 -1.86 16.04 9.99
C ARG A 101 -1.16 16.68 8.78
N LEU A 102 -1.79 16.61 7.60
CA LEU A 102 -1.17 17.02 6.34
C LEU A 102 -1.78 18.30 5.77
N VAL A 103 -3.05 18.59 6.09
CA VAL A 103 -3.77 19.77 5.61
C VAL A 103 -3.79 20.81 6.75
N PRO A 104 -3.05 21.92 6.62
CA PRO A 104 -3.02 22.94 7.66
C PRO A 104 -4.37 23.68 7.79
N ASP A 105 -4.74 24.03 9.02
CA ASP A 105 -5.98 24.73 9.33
C ASP A 105 -5.89 26.21 8.95
N THR A 106 -5.86 26.52 7.66
CA THR A 106 -5.83 27.88 7.12
C THR A 106 -7.23 28.35 6.72
N ARG A 107 -7.37 29.68 6.55
CA ARG A 107 -8.61 30.28 6.05
C ARG A 107 -8.96 29.76 4.64
N GLU A 108 -7.95 29.61 3.80
CA GLU A 108 -8.07 29.14 2.42
C GLU A 108 -8.56 27.69 2.39
N ASN A 109 -7.96 26.81 3.18
CA ASN A 109 -8.37 25.41 3.26
C ASN A 109 -9.77 25.25 3.84
N ARG A 110 -10.13 26.05 4.87
CA ARG A 110 -11.53 26.07 5.38
C ARG A 110 -12.52 26.53 4.32
N ALA A 111 -12.17 27.59 3.59
CA ALA A 111 -13.01 28.10 2.51
C ALA A 111 -13.17 27.08 1.36
N ALA A 112 -12.12 26.32 1.04
CA ALA A 112 -12.12 25.29 0.01
C ALA A 112 -13.20 24.22 0.22
N ILE A 113 -13.46 23.86 1.48
CA ILE A 113 -14.47 22.87 1.85
C ILE A 113 -15.77 23.47 2.42
N GLY A 114 -15.86 24.79 2.47
CA GLY A 114 -17.08 25.50 2.92
C GLY A 114 -17.37 25.39 4.41
N THR A 115 -16.33 25.21 5.25
CA THR A 115 -16.49 25.08 6.69
C THR A 115 -16.01 26.33 7.44
N SER A 116 -16.69 26.66 8.55
CA SER A 116 -16.22 27.61 9.56
C SER A 116 -15.47 26.93 10.71
N GLU A 117 -15.55 25.61 10.79
CA GLU A 117 -14.91 24.81 11.83
C GLU A 117 -13.46 24.48 11.47
N LYS A 118 -12.72 23.96 12.45
CA LYS A 118 -11.38 23.47 12.24
C LYS A 118 -11.38 22.26 11.30
N ILE A 119 -10.43 22.28 10.38
CA ILE A 119 -10.31 21.24 9.34
C ILE A 119 -9.79 19.89 9.86
N GLU A 120 -9.19 19.89 11.06
CA GLU A 120 -8.47 18.76 11.63
C GLU A 120 -9.29 17.46 11.68
N LYS A 121 -10.62 17.58 11.90
CA LYS A 121 -11.55 16.45 12.03
C LYS A 121 -12.28 16.09 10.74
N GLN A 122 -12.12 16.90 9.71
CA GLN A 122 -12.71 16.60 8.41
C GLN A 122 -12.04 15.39 7.77
N THR A 123 -12.79 14.67 6.96
CA THR A 123 -12.31 13.43 6.33
C THR A 123 -12.49 13.49 4.81
N ILE A 124 -11.64 12.80 4.06
CA ILE A 124 -11.72 12.76 2.59
C ILE A 124 -13.11 12.33 2.11
N HIS A 125 -13.72 11.35 2.75
CA HIS A 125 -15.00 10.79 2.29
C HIS A 125 -16.23 11.70 2.53
N GLU A 126 -16.07 12.81 3.24
CA GLU A 126 -17.10 13.83 3.41
C GLU A 126 -16.99 14.94 2.38
N LEU A 127 -15.94 14.95 1.57
CA LEU A 127 -15.60 15.96 0.60
C LEU A 127 -15.77 15.44 -0.83
N THR A 128 -16.27 16.29 -1.72
CA THR A 128 -16.23 16.03 -3.17
C THR A 128 -14.81 16.15 -3.70
N LEU A 129 -14.54 15.55 -4.87
CA LEU A 129 -13.25 15.72 -5.55
C LEU A 129 -12.93 17.21 -5.77
N GLU A 130 -13.91 18.00 -6.17
CA GLU A 130 -13.73 19.45 -6.37
C GLU A 130 -13.21 20.14 -5.09
N GLN A 131 -13.76 19.80 -3.93
CA GLN A 131 -13.32 20.31 -2.64
C GLN A 131 -11.91 19.83 -2.30
N VAL A 132 -11.64 18.53 -2.47
CA VAL A 132 -10.31 17.93 -2.22
C VAL A 132 -9.23 18.60 -3.08
N LYS A 133 -9.50 18.84 -4.35
CA LYS A 133 -8.53 19.49 -5.27
C LYS A 133 -8.24 20.94 -4.95
N LYS A 134 -9.10 21.62 -4.18
CA LYS A 134 -8.85 22.99 -3.69
C LYS A 134 -8.00 23.03 -2.43
N LEU A 135 -7.91 21.91 -1.67
CA LEU A 135 -7.06 21.82 -0.49
C LEU A 135 -5.58 21.98 -0.85
N ARG A 136 -4.83 22.53 0.09
CA ARG A 136 -3.36 22.61 0.01
C ARG A 136 -2.77 21.93 1.23
N LEU A 137 -1.83 21.04 0.96
CA LEU A 137 -1.01 20.37 1.97
C LEU A 137 0.01 21.34 2.57
N SER A 138 0.74 20.92 3.59
CA SER A 138 1.68 21.80 4.32
C SER A 138 2.76 22.42 3.43
N GLY A 139 3.14 21.75 2.33
CA GLY A 139 4.10 22.27 1.34
C GLY A 139 3.46 23.08 0.20
N GLY A 140 2.13 23.21 0.18
CA GLY A 140 1.38 23.87 -0.89
C GLY A 140 0.89 22.94 -2.00
N GLU A 141 1.28 21.67 -1.99
CA GLU A 141 0.90 20.65 -2.96
C GLU A 141 -0.58 20.30 -2.87
N GLN A 142 -1.11 19.70 -3.92
CA GLN A 142 -2.46 19.16 -3.97
C GLN A 142 -2.49 17.68 -3.59
N ILE A 143 -3.65 17.21 -3.14
CA ILE A 143 -3.96 15.79 -3.01
C ILE A 143 -4.21 15.25 -4.43
N PRO A 144 -3.42 14.26 -4.91
CA PRO A 144 -3.61 13.72 -6.25
C PRO A 144 -4.77 12.72 -6.30
N THR A 145 -5.38 12.58 -7.49
CA THR A 145 -6.25 11.46 -7.80
C THR A 145 -5.43 10.21 -8.14
N LEU A 146 -6.08 9.05 -8.13
CA LEU A 146 -5.46 7.82 -8.63
C LEU A 146 -5.09 7.94 -10.10
N GLU A 147 -5.95 8.55 -10.93
CA GLU A 147 -5.68 8.73 -12.35
C GLU A 147 -4.45 9.60 -12.58
N GLU A 148 -4.34 10.76 -11.91
CA GLU A 148 -3.15 11.64 -11.98
C GLU A 148 -1.86 10.91 -11.56
N LEU A 149 -1.93 10.02 -10.56
CA LEU A 149 -0.77 9.22 -10.15
C LEU A 149 -0.38 8.21 -11.23
N LEU A 150 -1.36 7.49 -11.80
CA LEU A 150 -1.11 6.49 -12.84
C LEU A 150 -0.56 7.14 -14.11
N GLU A 151 -1.08 8.29 -14.52
CA GLU A 151 -0.51 9.10 -15.61
C GLU A 151 0.93 9.49 -15.33
N CYS A 152 1.20 10.02 -14.15
CA CYS A 152 2.55 10.39 -13.72
C CYS A 152 3.51 9.19 -13.71
N ALA A 153 3.06 8.02 -13.26
CA ALA A 153 3.87 6.81 -13.26
C ALA A 153 4.24 6.35 -14.67
N CYS A 154 3.30 6.47 -15.63
CA CYS A 154 3.56 6.22 -17.05
C CYS A 154 4.56 7.23 -17.64
N GLU A 155 4.35 8.53 -17.40
CA GLU A 155 5.24 9.60 -17.87
C GLU A 155 6.68 9.41 -17.39
N LEU A 156 6.84 8.98 -16.13
CA LEU A 156 8.14 8.75 -15.51
C LEU A 156 8.76 7.40 -15.89
N ASN A 157 8.02 6.56 -16.63
CA ASN A 157 8.45 5.20 -16.98
C ASN A 157 8.88 4.41 -15.74
N LEU A 158 7.99 4.34 -14.73
CA LEU A 158 8.23 3.65 -13.46
C LEU A 158 8.64 2.19 -13.70
N GLN A 159 9.83 1.80 -13.23
CA GLN A 159 10.38 0.45 -13.44
C GLN A 159 10.07 -0.51 -12.29
N LYS A 160 9.66 0.01 -11.14
CA LYS A 160 9.32 -0.78 -9.95
C LYS A 160 7.81 -1.00 -9.86
N PRO A 161 7.36 -2.08 -9.20
CA PRO A 161 5.93 -2.27 -8.95
C PRO A 161 5.30 -1.08 -8.23
N LEU A 162 4.07 -0.74 -8.61
CA LEU A 162 3.22 0.21 -7.90
C LEU A 162 2.16 -0.55 -7.09
N LEU A 163 2.22 -0.45 -5.78
CA LEU A 163 1.28 -1.06 -4.86
C LEU A 163 0.25 -0.05 -4.38
N LEU A 164 -1.00 -0.31 -4.67
CA LEU A 164 -2.14 0.52 -4.31
C LEU A 164 -2.73 0.04 -2.98
N GLU A 165 -2.42 0.71 -1.85
CA GLU A 165 -2.97 0.32 -0.56
C GLU A 165 -4.42 0.77 -0.39
N ILE A 166 -5.34 -0.18 -0.25
CA ILE A 166 -6.75 0.08 0.02
C ILE A 166 -6.91 0.47 1.49
N LYS A 167 -7.13 1.77 1.76
CA LYS A 167 -7.42 2.26 3.13
C LYS A 167 -8.89 2.13 3.48
N LEU A 168 -9.76 2.72 2.66
CA LEU A 168 -11.22 2.59 2.79
C LEU A 168 -11.90 3.00 1.49
N LEU A 169 -12.61 2.06 0.88
CA LEU A 169 -13.50 2.26 -0.27
C LEU A 169 -14.92 1.87 0.15
N ARG A 170 -15.83 2.82 0.15
CA ARG A 170 -17.15 2.69 0.78
C ARG A 170 -18.22 2.18 -0.16
N THR A 171 -18.09 2.48 -1.45
CA THR A 171 -19.13 2.21 -2.43
C THR A 171 -18.66 1.28 -3.54
N ASP A 172 -19.62 0.63 -4.19
CA ASP A 172 -19.32 -0.16 -5.39
C ASP A 172 -18.85 0.72 -6.57
N ALA A 173 -19.24 2.00 -6.59
CA ALA A 173 -18.79 2.95 -7.60
C ALA A 173 -17.28 3.23 -7.44
N GLY A 174 -16.82 3.63 -6.25
CA GLY A 174 -15.40 3.86 -5.99
C GLY A 174 -14.54 2.59 -6.18
N ARG A 175 -15.05 1.42 -5.76
CA ARG A 175 -14.36 0.13 -5.97
C ARG A 175 -14.20 -0.21 -7.45
N ARG A 176 -15.23 0.04 -8.27
CA ARG A 176 -15.16 -0.14 -9.73
C ARG A 176 -14.21 0.85 -10.35
N GLN A 177 -14.30 2.14 -10.02
CA GLN A 177 -13.40 3.15 -10.53
C GLN A 177 -11.93 2.81 -10.26
N MET A 178 -11.60 2.40 -9.02
CA MET A 178 -10.25 1.94 -8.67
C MET A 178 -9.77 0.82 -9.61
N LEU A 179 -10.62 -0.20 -9.82
CA LEU A 179 -10.27 -1.36 -10.63
C LEU A 179 -10.16 -1.00 -12.11
N ASP A 180 -11.14 -0.25 -12.63
CA ASP A 180 -11.20 0.17 -14.03
C ASP A 180 -9.97 1.04 -14.41
N LEU A 181 -9.55 1.95 -13.51
CA LEU A 181 -8.33 2.74 -13.70
C LEU A 181 -7.07 1.86 -13.67
N ALA A 182 -6.95 0.95 -12.71
CA ALA A 182 -5.81 0.04 -12.64
C ALA A 182 -5.72 -0.84 -13.89
N GLU A 183 -6.84 -1.41 -14.38
CA GLU A 183 -6.90 -2.18 -15.63
C GLU A 183 -6.50 -1.32 -16.83
N LYS A 184 -7.10 -0.12 -16.98
CA LYS A 184 -6.80 0.82 -18.07
C LYS A 184 -5.30 1.07 -18.20
N TYR A 185 -4.65 1.45 -17.10
CA TYR A 185 -3.24 1.84 -17.14
C TYR A 185 -2.29 0.64 -17.25
N ARG A 186 -2.60 -0.51 -16.65
CA ARG A 186 -1.86 -1.76 -16.88
C ARG A 186 -1.90 -2.18 -18.35
N ASP A 187 -3.07 -2.11 -18.98
CA ASP A 187 -3.27 -2.58 -20.37
C ASP A 187 -2.70 -1.61 -21.41
N GLN A 188 -2.52 -0.34 -21.04
CA GLN A 188 -1.99 0.72 -21.92
C GLN A 188 -0.50 1.01 -21.70
N SER A 189 0.14 0.40 -20.71
CA SER A 189 1.52 0.66 -20.35
C SER A 189 2.21 -0.59 -19.80
N ASP A 190 3.51 -0.50 -19.51
CA ASP A 190 4.30 -1.55 -18.87
C ASP A 190 4.25 -1.48 -17.33
N LEU A 191 3.32 -0.69 -16.74
CA LEU A 191 3.21 -0.55 -15.31
C LEU A 191 2.82 -1.88 -14.63
N GLN A 192 3.63 -2.28 -13.66
CA GLN A 192 3.29 -3.37 -12.76
C GLN A 192 2.45 -2.84 -11.61
N ILE A 193 1.14 -3.02 -11.69
CA ILE A 193 0.19 -2.54 -10.67
C ILE A 193 -0.32 -3.74 -9.89
N ASP A 194 -0.30 -3.66 -8.56
CA ASP A 194 -0.89 -4.65 -7.67
C ASP A 194 -1.54 -3.94 -6.46
N PHE A 195 -2.32 -4.66 -5.67
CA PHE A 195 -3.02 -4.12 -4.52
C PHE A 195 -2.41 -4.57 -3.20
N LEU A 196 -2.56 -3.72 -2.20
CA LEU A 196 -2.07 -3.94 -0.85
C LEU A 196 -3.19 -3.60 0.15
N ALA A 197 -3.36 -4.36 1.22
CA ALA A 197 -4.30 -3.99 2.27
C ALA A 197 -4.02 -4.64 3.61
N PHE A 198 -4.41 -3.97 4.69
CA PHE A 198 -4.64 -4.63 5.97
C PHE A 198 -5.99 -5.35 5.95
N ARG A 199 -6.06 -6.52 6.59
CA ARG A 199 -7.32 -7.29 6.69
C ARG A 199 -8.50 -6.46 7.18
N ARG A 200 -8.28 -5.57 8.16
CA ARG A 200 -9.31 -4.67 8.68
C ARG A 200 -9.83 -3.66 7.64
N ASN A 201 -8.95 -3.22 6.73
CA ASN A 201 -9.32 -2.26 5.69
C ASN A 201 -10.19 -2.93 4.64
N ILE A 202 -9.85 -4.16 4.25
CA ILE A 202 -10.69 -4.99 3.36
C ILE A 202 -12.07 -5.23 3.97
N SER A 203 -12.14 -5.64 5.25
CA SER A 203 -13.42 -5.88 5.93
C SER A 203 -14.31 -4.63 6.04
N ARG A 204 -13.72 -3.44 6.03
CA ARG A 204 -14.44 -2.16 6.09
C ARG A 204 -14.78 -1.62 4.71
N SER A 205 -13.95 -1.93 3.71
CA SER A 205 -14.13 -1.47 2.33
C SER A 205 -15.12 -2.31 1.54
N PHE A 206 -15.38 -3.54 1.96
CA PHE A 206 -16.19 -4.49 1.17
C PHE A 206 -17.25 -5.14 2.05
N ASP A 207 -18.51 -5.09 1.61
CA ASP A 207 -19.62 -5.81 2.25
C ASP A 207 -19.43 -7.34 2.10
N ASP A 208 -18.89 -7.77 0.95
CA ASP A 208 -18.43 -9.12 0.69
C ASP A 208 -16.94 -9.09 0.29
N PRO A 209 -16.02 -9.14 1.28
CA PRO A 209 -14.60 -9.06 1.03
C PRO A 209 -14.08 -10.13 0.07
N ARG A 210 -14.58 -11.37 0.18
CA ARG A 210 -14.13 -12.49 -0.67
C ARG A 210 -14.48 -12.23 -2.13
N LYS A 211 -15.73 -11.87 -2.40
CA LYS A 211 -16.21 -11.57 -3.76
C LYS A 211 -15.36 -10.48 -4.44
N TRP A 212 -15.01 -9.42 -3.72
CA TRP A 212 -14.21 -8.33 -4.27
C TRP A 212 -12.75 -8.72 -4.48
N LEU A 213 -12.17 -9.46 -3.54
CA LEU A 213 -10.81 -10.01 -3.71
C LEU A 213 -10.73 -10.96 -4.89
N ASP A 214 -11.73 -11.84 -5.06
CA ASP A 214 -11.80 -12.73 -6.22
C ASP A 214 -11.95 -11.94 -7.53
N LYS A 215 -12.73 -10.84 -7.52
CA LYS A 215 -12.86 -9.94 -8.68
C LYS A 215 -11.53 -9.28 -9.04
N ILE A 216 -10.81 -8.70 -8.07
CA ILE A 216 -9.49 -8.10 -8.29
C ILE A 216 -8.52 -9.12 -8.87
N LYS A 217 -8.49 -10.35 -8.33
CA LYS A 217 -7.64 -11.43 -8.83
C LYS A 217 -8.04 -11.91 -10.23
N ALA A 218 -9.35 -11.99 -10.50
CA ALA A 218 -9.85 -12.36 -11.83
C ALA A 218 -9.46 -11.34 -12.90
N SER A 219 -9.30 -10.08 -12.52
CA SER A 219 -8.74 -9.02 -13.37
C SER A 219 -7.21 -9.12 -13.56
N GLY A 220 -6.56 -10.13 -12.96
CA GLY A 220 -5.13 -10.39 -13.14
C GLY A 220 -4.20 -9.68 -12.16
N PHE A 221 -4.75 -8.99 -11.16
CA PHE A 221 -3.94 -8.34 -10.12
C PHE A 221 -3.65 -9.26 -8.94
N ARG A 222 -2.50 -9.08 -8.30
CA ARG A 222 -2.20 -9.68 -7.00
C ARG A 222 -2.72 -8.78 -5.89
N VAL A 223 -3.09 -9.40 -4.78
CA VAL A 223 -3.49 -8.68 -3.57
C VAL A 223 -2.61 -9.13 -2.42
N TYR A 224 -1.84 -8.21 -1.87
CA TYR A 224 -0.94 -8.46 -0.77
C TYR A 224 -1.59 -8.07 0.56
N GLN A 225 -1.45 -8.92 1.55
CA GLN A 225 -1.89 -8.62 2.91
C GLN A 225 -0.74 -8.07 3.73
N VAL A 226 -1.00 -6.96 4.43
CA VAL A 226 -0.08 -6.41 5.42
C VAL A 226 -0.36 -7.05 6.78
N TYR A 227 0.65 -7.68 7.35
CA TYR A 227 0.64 -8.21 8.71
C TYR A 227 1.42 -7.28 9.63
N ARG A 228 0.81 -6.88 10.76
CA ARG A 228 1.56 -6.24 11.82
C ARG A 228 2.44 -7.29 12.51
N SER A 229 3.74 -7.24 12.25
CA SER A 229 4.73 -8.00 13.01
C SER A 229 4.87 -7.43 14.42
N LYS A 230 5.33 -8.24 15.37
CA LYS A 230 5.76 -7.79 16.71
C LYS A 230 7.08 -6.99 16.65
N THR A 231 7.79 -7.05 15.54
CA THR A 231 8.92 -6.20 15.20
C THR A 231 8.40 -4.92 14.51
N PRO A 232 9.14 -3.80 14.50
CA PRO A 232 8.72 -2.57 13.81
C PRO A 232 8.58 -2.73 12.28
N GLN A 233 8.80 -3.92 11.74
CA GLN A 233 8.70 -4.25 10.33
C GLN A 233 7.36 -4.93 10.04
N ASN A 234 6.60 -4.42 9.07
CA ASN A 234 5.41 -5.08 8.57
C ASN A 234 5.81 -6.14 7.52
N ASP A 235 5.34 -7.37 7.70
CA ASP A 235 5.47 -8.40 6.67
C ASP A 235 4.34 -8.26 5.65
N ILE A 236 4.69 -8.22 4.38
CA ILE A 236 3.74 -8.17 3.28
C ILE A 236 3.76 -9.51 2.58
N CYS A 237 2.63 -10.22 2.59
CA CYS A 237 2.52 -11.55 2.02
C CYS A 237 1.35 -11.62 1.05
N GLU A 238 1.51 -12.36 -0.05
CA GLU A 238 0.41 -12.72 -0.94
C GLU A 238 -0.42 -13.84 -0.29
N ASN A 239 -1.49 -13.47 0.45
CA ASN A 239 -2.30 -14.42 1.19
C ASN A 239 -3.75 -13.95 1.33
N TRP A 240 -4.47 -13.91 0.20
CA TRP A 240 -5.91 -13.78 0.23
C TRP A 240 -6.59 -14.92 -0.51
#